data_6faf7511858be67983584d630dc56c91
#
_entry.id   6faf7511858be67983584d630dc56c91
#
_cell.length_a   1.000
_cell.length_b   1.000
_cell.length_c   1.000
_cell.angle_alpha   90.00
_cell.angle_beta   90.00
_cell.angle_gamma   90.00
#
_symmetry.space_group_name_H-M   'P 1'
#
loop_
_entity.id
_entity.type
_entity.pdbx_description
1 polymer ?
#
loop_
_entity_poly.entity_id
_entity_poly.type
_entity_poly.pdbx_seq_one_letter_code
_entity_poly.pdbx_strand_id
1 'polypeptide(L)'
;MPSKTEEYLALAQRTANGLTRYWESWTDYLTTASRLYKYPFADQLMIYAQRPDATACASFDLWNNRMNRYVRHGSKGIALLDQSSSVPRLHYVFDVSDTGVRRNSRDPEVWQLGPDLVQPVSEMLAREYGVRHERITQQIADICGKLVDSYWDNNSGDILDIVDG
;
A
#
# COMPACT_ATOMS: atom_id res chain seq x y z
N MET A 1 3.92 -0.59 -31.07
CA MET A 1 3.07 -0.85 -29.89
C MET A 1 3.97 -0.97 -28.66
N PRO A 2 3.64 -0.32 -27.55
CA PRO A 2 4.41 -0.45 -26.32
C PRO A 2 4.40 -1.93 -25.86
N SER A 3 5.49 -2.36 -25.27
CA SER A 3 5.55 -3.66 -24.64
C SER A 3 4.68 -3.69 -23.37
N LYS A 4 4.26 -4.87 -22.92
CA LYS A 4 3.52 -5.00 -21.65
C LYS A 4 4.27 -4.35 -20.48
N THR A 5 5.58 -4.48 -20.45
CA THR A 5 6.42 -3.86 -19.41
C THR A 5 6.32 -2.34 -19.44
N GLU A 6 6.35 -1.73 -20.63
CA GLU A 6 6.18 -0.27 -20.79
C GLU A 6 4.78 0.20 -20.38
N GLU A 7 3.74 -0.59 -20.68
CA GLU A 7 2.38 -0.29 -20.24
C GLU A 7 2.26 -0.27 -18.71
N TYR A 8 2.87 -1.24 -18.02
CA TYR A 8 2.86 -1.29 -16.56
C TYR A 8 3.75 -0.22 -15.92
N LEU A 9 4.88 0.12 -16.53
CA LEU A 9 5.69 1.28 -16.09
C LEU A 9 4.90 2.59 -16.21
N ALA A 10 4.21 2.79 -17.32
CA ALA A 10 3.36 3.95 -17.51
C ALA A 10 2.17 3.97 -16.53
N LEU A 11 1.60 2.81 -16.18
CA LEU A 11 0.58 2.69 -15.14
C LEU A 11 1.13 3.11 -13.77
N ALA A 12 2.28 2.59 -13.37
CA ALA A 12 2.94 2.96 -12.12
C ALA A 12 3.19 4.47 -12.03
N GLN A 13 3.70 5.07 -13.09
CA GLN A 13 3.97 6.50 -13.15
C GLN A 13 2.69 7.35 -13.02
N ARG A 14 1.63 6.97 -13.74
CA ARG A 14 0.34 7.67 -13.64
C ARG A 14 -0.26 7.55 -12.24
N THR A 15 -0.15 6.39 -11.62
CA THR A 15 -0.65 6.16 -10.26
C THR A 15 0.13 6.99 -9.26
N ALA A 16 1.46 6.99 -9.33
CA ALA A 16 2.30 7.82 -8.48
C ALA A 16 1.95 9.31 -8.60
N ASN A 17 1.78 9.80 -9.83
CA ASN A 17 1.38 11.18 -10.08
C ASN A 17 -0.02 11.49 -9.55
N GLY A 18 -0.93 10.52 -9.57
CA GLY A 18 -2.27 10.64 -9.00
C GLY A 18 -2.28 10.76 -7.48
N LEU A 19 -1.40 10.01 -6.81
CA LEU A 19 -1.28 10.05 -5.34
C LEU A 19 -0.85 11.43 -4.82
N THR A 20 -0.04 12.15 -5.60
CA THR A 20 0.46 13.47 -5.21
C THR A 20 -0.53 14.61 -5.48
N ARG A 21 -1.65 14.34 -6.16
CA ARG A 21 -2.64 15.36 -6.51
C ARG A 21 -3.84 15.41 -5.57
N TYR A 22 -4.23 14.26 -5.00
CA TYR A 22 -5.45 14.13 -4.22
C TYR A 22 -5.15 13.33 -2.95
N TRP A 23 -5.47 13.90 -1.81
CA TRP A 23 -5.23 13.27 -0.52
C TRP A 23 -6.06 12.00 -0.32
N GLU A 24 -7.27 11.95 -0.89
CA GLU A 24 -8.11 10.76 -0.87
C GLU A 24 -7.40 9.58 -1.51
N SER A 25 -6.76 9.81 -2.66
CA SER A 25 -5.97 8.78 -3.35
C SER A 25 -4.79 8.31 -2.50
N TRP A 26 -4.17 9.23 -1.76
CA TRP A 26 -3.10 8.90 -0.83
C TRP A 26 -3.59 8.06 0.34
N THR A 27 -4.74 8.42 0.93
CA THR A 27 -5.38 7.66 2.01
C THR A 27 -5.78 6.26 1.56
N ASP A 28 -6.37 6.14 0.38
CA ASP A 28 -6.73 4.84 -0.21
C ASP A 28 -5.50 3.97 -0.47
N TYR A 29 -4.44 4.57 -1.01
CA TYR A 29 -3.16 3.89 -1.20
C TYR A 29 -2.60 3.40 0.15
N LEU A 30 -2.53 4.24 1.18
CA LEU A 30 -2.02 3.87 2.50
C LEU A 30 -2.83 2.75 3.13
N THR A 31 -4.13 2.73 2.93
CA THR A 31 -5.02 1.65 3.39
C THR A 31 -4.64 0.31 2.75
N THR A 32 -4.37 0.30 1.46
CA THR A 32 -3.90 -0.90 0.76
C THR A 32 -2.47 -1.26 1.17
N ALA A 33 -1.56 -0.28 1.20
CA ALA A 33 -0.15 -0.48 1.54
C ALA A 33 0.05 -1.03 2.94
N SER A 34 -0.77 -0.63 3.91
CA SER A 34 -0.71 -1.15 5.29
C SER A 34 -0.90 -2.66 5.37
N ARG A 35 -1.75 -3.22 4.51
CA ARG A 35 -1.95 -4.67 4.39
C ARG A 35 -0.80 -5.37 3.68
N LEU A 36 -0.08 -4.63 2.84
CA LEU A 36 1.00 -5.11 1.99
C LEU A 36 2.39 -4.69 2.50
N TYR A 37 2.53 -4.48 3.81
CA TYR A 37 3.74 -3.91 4.42
C TYR A 37 5.04 -4.69 4.14
N LYS A 38 4.95 -5.97 3.77
CA LYS A 38 6.10 -6.81 3.39
C LYS A 38 6.61 -6.54 1.97
N TYR A 39 5.84 -5.83 1.15
CA TYR A 39 6.23 -5.43 -0.18
C TYR A 39 6.96 -4.08 -0.15
N PRO A 40 8.00 -3.88 -0.97
CA PRO A 40 8.60 -2.57 -1.13
C PRO A 40 7.61 -1.60 -1.80
N PHE A 41 7.86 -0.30 -1.65
CA PHE A 41 6.97 0.77 -2.13
C PHE A 41 6.57 0.60 -3.60
N ALA A 42 7.53 0.29 -4.48
CA ALA A 42 7.26 0.12 -5.91
C ALA A 42 6.24 -1.00 -6.18
N ASP A 43 6.34 -2.12 -5.46
CA ASP A 43 5.43 -3.24 -5.60
C ASP A 43 4.06 -2.93 -4.98
N GLN A 44 4.03 -2.25 -3.82
CA GLN A 44 2.78 -1.78 -3.22
C GLN A 44 2.01 -0.86 -4.17
N LEU A 45 2.72 0.06 -4.83
CA LEU A 45 2.15 0.98 -5.81
C LEU A 45 1.57 0.23 -7.02
N MET A 46 2.29 -0.78 -7.52
CA MET A 46 1.84 -1.62 -8.63
C MET A 46 0.63 -2.46 -8.26
N ILE A 47 0.60 -3.02 -7.05
CA ILE A 47 -0.56 -3.78 -6.55
C ILE A 47 -1.76 -2.83 -6.42
N TYR A 48 -1.58 -1.69 -5.78
CA TYR A 48 -2.64 -0.69 -5.60
C TYR A 48 -3.22 -0.22 -6.96
N ALA A 49 -2.35 0.06 -7.92
CA ALA A 49 -2.75 0.52 -9.25
C ALA A 49 -3.64 -0.50 -10.00
N GLN A 50 -3.43 -1.79 -9.77
CA GLN A 50 -4.15 -2.87 -10.44
C GLN A 50 -5.28 -3.46 -9.60
N ARG A 51 -5.12 -3.44 -8.27
CA ARG A 51 -6.03 -4.06 -7.31
C ARG A 51 -6.03 -3.33 -5.97
N PRO A 52 -6.70 -2.19 -5.87
CA PRO A 52 -6.70 -1.36 -4.64
C PRO A 52 -7.33 -2.07 -3.44
N ASP A 53 -8.16 -3.07 -3.66
CA ASP A 53 -8.82 -3.90 -2.64
C ASP A 53 -7.98 -5.11 -2.18
N ALA A 54 -6.76 -5.29 -2.72
CA ALA A 54 -5.88 -6.40 -2.34
C ALA A 54 -5.61 -6.43 -0.83
N THR A 55 -5.62 -7.62 -0.26
CA THR A 55 -5.43 -7.83 1.18
C THR A 55 -4.18 -8.61 1.52
N ALA A 56 -3.90 -9.69 0.78
CA ALA A 56 -2.70 -10.50 0.95
C ALA A 56 -2.29 -11.08 -0.39
N CYS A 57 -1.18 -10.62 -0.91
CA CYS A 57 -0.66 -11.05 -2.20
C CYS A 57 0.53 -11.98 -2.06
N ALA A 58 0.61 -12.98 -2.93
CA ALA A 58 1.76 -13.86 -3.02
C ALA A 58 1.87 -14.49 -4.41
N SER A 59 3.05 -15.04 -4.72
CA SER A 59 3.28 -15.78 -5.95
C SER A 59 2.42 -17.05 -6.00
N PHE A 60 2.20 -17.56 -7.20
CA PHE A 60 1.51 -18.83 -7.42
C PHE A 60 2.12 -19.97 -6.62
N ASP A 61 3.46 -20.07 -6.62
CA ASP A 61 4.18 -21.12 -5.91
C ASP A 61 4.01 -21.02 -4.39
N LEU A 62 4.01 -19.81 -3.85
CA LEU A 62 3.81 -19.61 -2.41
C LEU A 62 2.40 -20.04 -2.00
N TRP A 63 1.39 -19.66 -2.77
CA TRP A 63 0.01 -20.10 -2.51
C TRP A 63 -0.14 -21.61 -2.54
N ASN A 64 0.40 -22.28 -3.57
CA ASN A 64 0.27 -23.73 -3.72
C ASN A 64 1.11 -24.52 -2.72
N ASN A 65 2.38 -24.14 -2.55
CA ASN A 65 3.36 -24.99 -1.84
C ASN A 65 3.45 -24.66 -0.34
N ARG A 66 3.31 -23.38 0.03
CA ARG A 66 3.45 -22.94 1.41
C ARG A 66 2.12 -22.80 2.13
N MET A 67 1.13 -22.22 1.45
CA MET A 67 -0.18 -21.94 2.02
C MET A 67 -1.19 -23.07 1.75
N ASN A 68 -0.83 -24.04 0.91
CA ASN A 68 -1.71 -25.13 0.47
C ASN A 68 -3.07 -24.64 -0.04
N ARG A 69 -3.03 -23.52 -0.77
CA ARG A 69 -4.19 -22.93 -1.46
C ARG A 69 -3.97 -23.04 -2.96
N TYR A 70 -5.03 -23.09 -3.73
CA TYR A 70 -4.93 -23.05 -5.19
C TYR A 70 -5.40 -21.72 -5.74
N VAL A 71 -4.70 -21.20 -6.73
CA VAL A 71 -5.19 -20.04 -7.49
C VAL A 71 -6.31 -20.52 -8.41
N ARG A 72 -7.46 -19.84 -8.36
CA ARG A 72 -8.62 -20.21 -9.16
C ARG A 72 -8.35 -20.02 -10.64
N HIS A 73 -8.86 -20.92 -11.46
CA HIS A 73 -8.75 -20.79 -12.89
C HIS A 73 -9.41 -19.49 -13.38
N GLY A 74 -8.73 -18.78 -14.28
CA GLY A 74 -9.20 -17.50 -14.81
C GLY A 74 -8.87 -16.29 -13.94
N SER A 75 -8.24 -16.47 -12.77
CA SER A 75 -7.75 -15.34 -11.96
C SER A 75 -6.72 -14.53 -12.72
N LYS A 76 -6.84 -13.20 -12.67
CA LYS A 76 -5.89 -12.29 -13.29
C LYS A 76 -4.76 -11.97 -12.32
N GLY A 77 -3.55 -12.38 -12.65
CA GLY A 77 -2.37 -12.03 -11.87
C GLY A 77 -2.09 -10.54 -11.86
N ILE A 78 -1.62 -10.04 -10.73
CA ILE A 78 -1.15 -8.68 -10.56
C ILE A 78 0.31 -8.64 -11.02
N ALA A 79 0.63 -7.80 -12.01
CA ALA A 79 1.95 -7.69 -12.56
C ALA A 79 2.85 -6.82 -11.66
N LEU A 80 4.02 -7.33 -11.32
CA LEU A 80 5.08 -6.61 -10.63
C LEU A 80 6.32 -6.54 -11.51
N LEU A 81 7.15 -5.53 -11.30
CA LEU A 81 8.39 -5.31 -12.05
C LEU A 81 9.57 -5.89 -11.28
N ASP A 82 10.19 -6.90 -11.85
CA ASP A 82 11.48 -7.38 -11.38
C ASP A 82 12.59 -6.54 -12.02
N GLN A 83 13.24 -5.72 -11.22
CA GLN A 83 14.36 -4.86 -11.62
C GLN A 83 15.73 -5.46 -11.25
N SER A 84 15.78 -6.71 -10.82
CA SER A 84 17.04 -7.39 -10.45
C SER A 84 17.94 -7.68 -11.64
N SER A 85 17.40 -7.64 -12.85
CA SER A 85 18.13 -7.83 -14.10
C SER A 85 18.26 -6.53 -14.88
N SER A 86 19.25 -6.44 -15.79
CA SER A 86 19.46 -5.28 -16.66
C SER A 86 18.26 -4.99 -17.58
N VAL A 87 17.41 -5.98 -17.82
CA VAL A 87 16.16 -5.83 -18.56
C VAL A 87 15.00 -6.08 -17.60
N PRO A 88 14.13 -5.08 -17.38
CA PRO A 88 12.95 -5.25 -16.51
C PRO A 88 12.07 -6.40 -16.99
N ARG A 89 11.68 -7.28 -16.09
CA ARG A 89 10.79 -8.41 -16.36
C ARG A 89 9.53 -8.28 -15.50
N LEU A 90 8.43 -8.84 -16.02
CA LEU A 90 7.21 -8.96 -15.25
C LEU A 90 7.17 -10.31 -14.54
N HIS A 91 6.80 -10.28 -13.27
CA HIS A 91 6.34 -11.45 -12.53
C HIS A 91 4.94 -11.17 -11.97
N TYR A 92 4.24 -12.22 -11.57
CA TYR A 92 2.83 -12.10 -11.19
C TYR A 92 2.60 -12.63 -9.79
N VAL A 93 1.80 -11.87 -9.04
CA VAL A 93 1.26 -12.28 -7.75
C VAL A 93 -0.26 -12.33 -7.82
N PHE A 94 -0.86 -13.04 -6.86
CA PHE A 94 -2.31 -13.21 -6.75
C PHE A 94 -2.74 -12.83 -5.34
N ASP A 95 -3.87 -12.15 -5.23
CA ASP A 95 -4.46 -11.86 -3.94
C ASP A 95 -5.12 -13.12 -3.34
N VAL A 96 -5.26 -13.16 -2.03
CA VAL A 96 -5.91 -14.27 -1.34
C VAL A 96 -7.34 -14.51 -1.83
N SER A 97 -8.05 -13.46 -2.23
CA SER A 97 -9.39 -13.54 -2.81
C SER A 97 -9.45 -14.29 -4.14
N ASP A 98 -8.32 -14.43 -4.85
CA ASP A 98 -8.21 -15.23 -6.07
C ASP A 98 -7.93 -16.71 -5.78
N THR A 99 -7.77 -17.07 -4.52
CA THR A 99 -7.41 -18.43 -4.13
C THR A 99 -8.58 -19.21 -3.56
N GLY A 100 -8.52 -20.51 -3.68
CA GLY A 100 -9.43 -21.44 -3.03
C GLY A 100 -8.69 -22.28 -1.98
N VAL A 101 -9.44 -22.77 -1.01
CA VAL A 101 -8.91 -23.60 0.08
C VAL A 101 -8.85 -25.08 -0.30
N ARG A 102 -7.81 -25.76 0.18
CA ARG A 102 -7.70 -27.22 0.21
C ARG A 102 -7.78 -27.71 1.65
N ARG A 103 -7.87 -29.00 1.83
CA ARG A 103 -7.73 -29.60 3.17
C ARG A 103 -6.37 -29.19 3.77
N ASN A 104 -6.38 -28.63 4.99
CA ASN A 104 -5.21 -28.08 5.67
C ASN A 104 -4.59 -26.85 5.00
N SER A 105 -5.38 -26.05 4.28
CA SER A 105 -4.94 -24.73 3.84
C SER A 105 -4.62 -23.84 5.03
N ARG A 106 -3.63 -22.97 4.86
CA ARG A 106 -3.31 -21.90 5.80
C ARG A 106 -3.95 -20.60 5.32
N ASP A 107 -4.44 -19.82 6.25
CA ASP A 107 -4.88 -18.45 5.96
C ASP A 107 -3.72 -17.49 6.15
N PRO A 108 -3.59 -16.46 5.28
CA PRO A 108 -2.59 -15.44 5.49
C PRO A 108 -2.92 -14.61 6.73
N GLU A 109 -1.92 -14.34 7.54
CA GLU A 109 -2.04 -13.36 8.61
C GLU A 109 -1.98 -11.95 8.01
N VAL A 110 -3.11 -11.25 8.06
CA VAL A 110 -3.19 -9.85 7.69
C VAL A 110 -2.87 -9.03 8.94
N TRP A 111 -1.81 -8.24 8.88
CA TRP A 111 -1.44 -7.41 10.01
C TRP A 111 -2.50 -6.33 10.25
N GLN A 112 -2.87 -6.16 11.50
CA GLN A 112 -3.75 -5.10 11.98
C GLN A 112 -3.16 -4.52 13.26
N LEU A 113 -3.20 -3.20 13.38
CA LEU A 113 -2.82 -2.56 14.62
C LEU A 113 -3.92 -2.81 15.66
N GLY A 114 -3.57 -3.57 16.71
CA GLY A 114 -4.49 -3.81 17.83
C GLY A 114 -4.80 -2.50 18.55
N PRO A 115 -6.04 -2.34 19.08
CA PRO A 115 -6.43 -1.11 19.81
C PRO A 115 -5.51 -0.77 20.98
N ASP A 116 -4.93 -1.79 21.62
CA ASP A 116 -3.96 -1.68 22.71
C ASP A 116 -2.60 -1.12 22.27
N LEU A 117 -2.27 -1.25 20.98
CA LEU A 117 -1.00 -0.75 20.41
C LEU A 117 -1.13 0.65 19.80
N VAL A 118 -2.34 1.14 19.59
CA VAL A 118 -2.55 2.47 18.98
C VAL A 118 -1.86 3.55 19.79
N GLN A 119 -2.07 3.58 21.11
CA GLN A 119 -1.49 4.58 21.99
C GLN A 119 0.05 4.50 22.04
N PRO A 120 0.68 3.34 22.34
CA PRO A 120 2.14 3.23 22.36
C PRO A 120 2.81 3.58 21.03
N VAL A 121 2.23 3.16 19.90
CA VAL A 121 2.77 3.48 18.56
C VAL A 121 2.68 4.97 18.29
N SER A 122 1.58 5.60 18.65
CA SER A 122 1.38 7.02 18.46
C SER A 122 2.35 7.86 19.31
N GLU A 123 2.57 7.47 20.57
CA GLU A 123 3.55 8.10 21.45
C GLU A 123 4.98 7.96 20.92
N MET A 124 5.30 6.78 20.36
CA MET A 124 6.58 6.55 19.73
C MET A 124 6.76 7.46 18.51
N LEU A 125 5.76 7.54 17.64
CA LEU A 125 5.80 8.39 16.44
C LEU A 125 5.89 9.88 16.82
N ALA A 126 5.14 10.32 17.83
CA ALA A 126 5.21 11.68 18.33
C ALA A 126 6.61 12.05 18.86
N ARG A 127 7.26 11.11 19.56
CA ARG A 127 8.62 11.29 20.09
C ARG A 127 9.67 11.30 18.98
N GLU A 128 9.56 10.39 18.01
CA GLU A 128 10.54 10.21 16.95
C GLU A 128 10.49 11.35 15.92
N TYR A 129 9.30 11.82 15.59
CA TYR A 129 9.07 12.82 14.55
C TYR A 129 8.67 14.20 15.10
N GLY A 130 8.68 14.40 16.41
CA GLY A 130 8.35 15.69 17.03
C GLY A 130 6.86 16.10 16.93
N VAL A 131 5.98 15.19 16.55
CA VAL A 131 4.54 15.45 16.45
C VAL A 131 3.95 15.53 17.86
N ARG A 132 3.24 16.62 18.19
CA ARG A 132 2.54 16.73 19.49
C ARG A 132 1.44 15.71 19.61
N HIS A 133 1.50 14.98 20.70
CA HIS A 133 0.52 13.96 21.04
C HIS A 133 -0.70 14.61 21.71
N GLU A 134 -1.67 15.00 20.94
CA GLU A 134 -2.97 15.38 21.47
C GLU A 134 -4.06 14.56 20.80
N ARG A 135 -4.66 13.62 21.55
CA ARG A 135 -5.86 12.79 21.20
C ARG A 135 -5.93 12.30 19.74
N ILE A 136 -5.26 11.22 19.50
CA ILE A 136 -4.86 10.69 18.18
C ILE A 136 -6.00 10.29 17.24
N THR A 137 -7.14 9.87 17.72
CA THR A 137 -8.20 9.36 16.84
C THR A 137 -8.97 10.47 16.11
N GLN A 138 -9.15 11.64 16.76
CA GLN A 138 -9.78 12.79 16.13
C GLN A 138 -8.77 13.58 15.30
N GLN A 139 -7.55 13.64 15.75
CA GLN A 139 -6.50 14.50 15.19
C GLN A 139 -5.76 13.91 14.00
N ILE A 140 -5.70 12.57 13.81
CA ILE A 140 -5.20 12.04 12.54
C ILE A 140 -6.09 12.52 11.39
N ALA A 141 -7.40 12.56 11.58
CA ALA A 141 -8.30 13.14 10.58
C ALA A 141 -8.10 14.65 10.43
N ASP A 142 -7.89 15.37 11.54
CA ASP A 142 -7.67 16.82 11.53
C ASP A 142 -6.27 17.19 11.02
N ILE A 143 -5.25 16.42 11.37
CA ILE A 143 -3.87 16.58 10.84
C ILE A 143 -3.83 16.21 9.36
N CYS A 144 -4.46 15.13 8.95
CA CYS A 144 -4.59 14.81 7.54
C CYS A 144 -5.37 15.89 6.79
N GLY A 145 -6.47 16.40 7.37
CA GLY A 145 -7.21 17.53 6.80
C GLY A 145 -6.34 18.78 6.65
N LYS A 146 -5.64 19.18 7.72
CA LYS A 146 -4.75 20.36 7.71
C LYS A 146 -3.54 20.18 6.78
N LEU A 147 -2.93 18.99 6.72
CA LEU A 147 -1.87 18.65 5.78
C LEU A 147 -2.36 18.79 4.34
N VAL A 148 -3.59 18.40 4.10
CA VAL A 148 -4.25 18.54 2.82
C VAL A 148 -4.49 20.02 2.49
N ASP A 149 -5.12 20.76 3.40
CA ASP A 149 -5.43 22.16 3.19
C ASP A 149 -4.16 23.00 2.97
N SER A 150 -3.08 22.74 3.72
CA SER A 150 -1.82 23.45 3.53
C SER A 150 -1.05 23.03 2.28
N TYR A 151 -1.17 21.79 1.86
CA TYR A 151 -0.59 21.31 0.60
C TYR A 151 -1.31 21.90 -0.61
N TRP A 152 -2.64 22.15 -0.50
CA TRP A 152 -3.47 22.72 -1.56
C TRP A 152 -3.48 24.24 -1.57
N ASP A 153 -3.21 24.86 -0.44
CA ASP A 153 -3.14 26.31 -0.35
C ASP A 153 -1.80 26.83 -0.86
N ASN A 154 -1.41 26.51 -2.02
CA ASN A 154 -0.20 26.88 -2.82
C ASN A 154 0.69 28.04 -2.28
N ASN A 155 0.38 28.55 -1.09
CA ASN A 155 0.99 29.71 -0.45
C ASN A 155 1.87 29.36 0.75
N SER A 156 1.73 28.17 1.29
CA SER A 156 2.60 27.67 2.36
C SER A 156 3.27 26.39 1.86
N GLY A 157 4.36 26.50 1.15
CA GLY A 157 5.16 25.35 0.71
C GLY A 157 5.85 24.60 1.86
N ASP A 158 5.49 24.87 3.09
CA ASP A 158 6.14 24.32 4.27
C ASP A 158 5.18 23.45 5.08
N ILE A 159 5.35 22.14 4.91
CA ILE A 159 4.76 21.10 5.78
C ILE A 159 5.15 21.33 7.26
N LEU A 160 6.26 22.05 7.51
CA LEU A 160 6.75 22.37 8.85
C LEU A 160 5.82 23.31 9.63
N ASP A 161 5.04 24.16 8.96
CA ASP A 161 4.06 25.06 9.62
C ASP A 161 2.92 24.31 10.31
N ILE A 162 2.69 23.05 9.95
CA ILE A 162 1.63 22.22 10.55
C ILE A 162 2.11 21.52 11.81
N VAL A 163 3.42 21.32 11.95
CA VAL A 163 4.02 20.63 13.09
C VAL A 163 4.24 21.60 14.25
N ASP A 164 4.41 22.90 13.95
CA ASP A 164 4.70 23.95 14.93
C ASP A 164 3.46 24.81 15.34
N GLY A 165 2.30 24.52 14.79
CA GLY A 165 1.04 25.22 15.02
C GLY A 165 0.15 24.64 16.12
#